data_c96cf0094a1d553e2a39fd170fedcfa0
#
_entry.id   c96cf0094a1d553e2a39fd170fedcfa0
#
_cell.length_a   1.000
_cell.length_b   1.000
_cell.length_c   1.000
_cell.angle_alpha   90.00
_cell.angle_beta   90.00
_cell.angle_gamma   90.00
#
_symmetry.space_group_name_H-M   'P 1'
#
loop_
_entity.id
_entity.type
_entity.pdbx_description
1 polymer ?
#
loop_
_entity_poly.entity_id
_entity_poly.type
_entity_poly.pdbx_seq_one_letter_code
_entity_poly.pdbx_strand_id
1 'polypeptide(L)'
;FYIRRNKLNKNGEAPVFMRLTVNGQRADASVKRFIAPRLWNTAKGKAHEKTREGKDLNLYLDAISANILRIQRDMELDRLEVSAQTILDRYLGKTNSDRHTLMEVFRAHNDKCKALSGISFAPGTVIRYETSLRLTGEFMRNTYKKEDMYLDELSAQFVEDYEFYLKTVRKCCHNTTAKYLMNFKKIIRIALAKGWMKRDPFAQIRFHLEPVERDFLEKHELKILLDKKIEIVRLAQVRDIFGFCCLTGLAFTDVQQLKPEHIVTDINGTKWIRKARQKTRNMCNIPLLDAARKILARYEDNPYCQVHGVLLPVCSNQKMNAYLKELADICGIRKNLSTHTARHTFATLTLASGATIENVAKMLGHANTNMTRHYARILDSSIVRDMQTVAKNMALES
;
A
#
# COMPACT_ATOMS: atom_id res chain seq x y z
N PHE A 1 -22.36 28.28 36.24
CA PHE A 1 -23.36 27.96 35.20
C PHE A 1 -23.92 29.26 34.60
N TYR A 2 -24.54 29.17 33.40
CA TYR A 2 -25.17 30.28 32.71
C TYR A 2 -26.30 29.82 31.81
N ILE A 3 -27.19 30.73 31.43
CA ILE A 3 -28.28 30.42 30.49
C ILE A 3 -28.07 31.12 29.15
N ARG A 4 -28.51 30.53 28.04
CA ARG A 4 -28.52 31.16 26.73
C ARG A 4 -29.90 31.74 26.44
N ARG A 5 -30.11 33.02 26.77
CA ARG A 5 -31.38 33.74 26.61
C ARG A 5 -31.85 33.91 25.17
N ASN A 6 -30.96 33.75 24.20
CA ASN A 6 -31.24 33.81 22.77
C ASN A 6 -31.72 32.45 22.17
N LYS A 7 -31.84 31.38 22.98
CA LYS A 7 -32.24 30.04 22.54
C LYS A 7 -33.36 29.51 23.45
N LEU A 8 -34.51 30.21 23.47
CA LEU A 8 -35.65 29.75 24.24
C LEU A 8 -36.32 28.54 23.57
N ASN A 9 -36.80 27.60 24.40
CA ASN A 9 -37.65 26.51 23.94
C ASN A 9 -39.09 27.02 23.71
N LYS A 10 -40.00 26.11 23.26
CA LYS A 10 -41.42 26.41 23.02
C LYS A 10 -42.17 26.95 24.27
N ASN A 11 -41.66 26.65 25.44
CA ASN A 11 -42.24 27.09 26.75
C ASN A 11 -41.63 28.43 27.24
N GLY A 12 -40.79 29.06 26.46
CA GLY A 12 -40.13 30.32 26.86
C GLY A 12 -38.98 30.13 27.85
N GLU A 13 -38.46 28.90 28.00
CA GLU A 13 -37.36 28.61 28.92
C GLU A 13 -36.02 28.60 28.21
N ALA A 14 -34.97 29.08 28.86
CA ALA A 14 -33.61 29.12 28.37
C ALA A 14 -32.83 27.84 28.74
N PRO A 15 -32.02 27.26 27.87
CA PRO A 15 -31.17 26.15 28.21
C PRO A 15 -30.03 26.57 29.14
N VAL A 16 -29.75 25.72 30.12
CA VAL A 16 -28.64 25.92 31.09
C VAL A 16 -27.37 25.23 30.54
N PHE A 17 -26.27 25.97 30.66
CA PHE A 17 -24.93 25.53 30.28
C PHE A 17 -23.99 25.58 31.47
N MET A 18 -23.02 24.67 31.51
CA MET A 18 -21.86 24.80 32.38
C MET A 18 -20.66 25.28 31.56
N ARG A 19 -19.80 26.04 32.22
CA ARG A 19 -18.50 26.48 31.71
C ARG A 19 -17.42 26.05 32.68
N LEU A 20 -16.46 25.32 32.16
CA LEU A 20 -15.23 24.97 32.86
C LEU A 20 -14.11 25.91 32.37
N THR A 21 -13.30 26.40 33.31
CA THR A 21 -12.11 27.20 33.00
C THR A 21 -10.92 26.61 33.75
N VAL A 22 -9.89 26.16 33.03
CA VAL A 22 -8.68 25.62 33.59
C VAL A 22 -7.50 26.23 32.84
N ASN A 23 -6.57 26.85 33.56
CA ASN A 23 -5.37 27.48 32.98
C ASN A 23 -5.69 28.46 31.82
N GLY A 24 -6.79 29.23 31.95
CA GLY A 24 -7.23 30.20 30.94
C GLY A 24 -8.02 29.60 29.76
N GLN A 25 -8.03 28.29 29.60
CA GLN A 25 -8.80 27.61 28.57
C GLN A 25 -10.23 27.32 29.04
N ARG A 26 -11.20 27.46 28.13
CA ARG A 26 -12.63 27.32 28.43
C ARG A 26 -13.24 26.15 27.62
N ALA A 27 -14.12 25.37 28.26
CA ALA A 27 -14.95 24.39 27.63
C ALA A 27 -16.40 24.51 28.15
N ASP A 28 -17.37 24.50 27.26
CA ASP A 28 -18.79 24.67 27.55
C ASP A 28 -19.57 23.40 27.21
N ALA A 29 -20.53 23.02 28.06
CA ALA A 29 -21.48 21.95 27.75
C ALA A 29 -22.90 22.29 28.21
N SER A 30 -23.87 21.75 27.48
CA SER A 30 -25.28 21.84 27.89
C SER A 30 -25.53 20.90 29.07
N VAL A 31 -26.20 21.42 30.09
CA VAL A 31 -26.66 20.66 31.27
C VAL A 31 -27.93 19.84 30.96
N LYS A 32 -28.49 20.03 29.75
CA LYS A 32 -29.77 19.40 29.32
C LYS A 32 -30.94 19.71 30.27
N ARG A 33 -30.93 20.89 30.91
CA ARG A 33 -32.01 21.45 31.69
C ARG A 33 -32.35 22.84 31.16
N PHE A 34 -33.58 23.26 31.39
CA PHE A 34 -34.12 24.54 30.97
C PHE A 34 -34.69 25.26 32.16
N ILE A 35 -34.74 26.57 32.12
CA ILE A 35 -35.37 27.39 33.19
C ILE A 35 -35.88 28.70 32.60
N ALA A 36 -36.96 29.20 33.13
CA ALA A 36 -37.49 30.52 32.75
C ALA A 36 -36.45 31.61 33.09
N PRO A 37 -36.07 32.50 32.16
CA PRO A 37 -35.03 33.54 32.38
C PRO A 37 -35.23 34.43 33.61
N ARG A 38 -36.49 34.64 34.01
CA ARG A 38 -36.86 35.39 35.21
C ARG A 38 -36.46 34.72 36.52
N LEU A 39 -36.33 33.41 36.51
CA LEU A 39 -35.94 32.60 37.67
C LEU A 39 -34.42 32.39 37.77
N TRP A 40 -33.64 32.97 36.90
CA TRP A 40 -32.19 32.82 36.87
C TRP A 40 -31.43 34.03 37.43
N ASN A 41 -30.58 33.79 38.44
CA ASN A 41 -29.66 34.77 38.95
C ASN A 41 -28.31 34.69 38.23
N THR A 42 -28.04 35.61 37.33
CA THR A 42 -26.83 35.65 36.52
C THR A 42 -25.56 35.84 37.34
N ALA A 43 -25.62 36.64 38.40
CA ALA A 43 -24.46 36.89 39.25
C ALA A 43 -24.03 35.67 40.07
N LYS A 44 -24.98 34.86 40.52
CA LYS A 44 -24.71 33.62 41.26
C LYS A 44 -24.53 32.41 40.36
N GLY A 45 -24.89 32.49 39.08
CA GLY A 45 -24.89 31.32 38.15
C GLY A 45 -25.83 30.20 38.58
N LYS A 46 -26.92 30.54 39.30
CA LYS A 46 -27.91 29.61 39.89
C LYS A 46 -29.33 30.14 39.74
N ALA A 47 -30.31 29.28 39.92
CA ALA A 47 -31.72 29.67 39.96
C ALA A 47 -32.11 30.35 41.27
N HIS A 48 -33.17 31.17 41.26
CA HIS A 48 -33.75 31.69 42.49
C HIS A 48 -34.42 30.60 43.30
N GLU A 49 -34.12 30.49 44.60
CA GLU A 49 -34.61 29.40 45.49
C GLU A 49 -36.05 29.60 45.98
N LYS A 50 -36.73 30.65 45.51
CA LYS A 50 -38.12 30.95 45.91
C LYS A 50 -39.12 29.96 45.33
N THR A 51 -38.76 29.21 44.33
CA THR A 51 -39.61 28.18 43.65
C THR A 51 -39.03 26.78 43.85
N ARG A 52 -39.89 25.78 43.89
CA ARG A 52 -39.49 24.37 43.96
C ARG A 52 -38.60 24.02 42.79
N GLU A 53 -38.95 24.45 41.57
CA GLU A 53 -38.18 24.26 40.34
C GLU A 53 -36.74 24.80 40.44
N GLY A 54 -36.60 26.02 41.01
CA GLY A 54 -35.29 26.64 41.23
C GLY A 54 -34.44 25.86 42.23
N LYS A 55 -35.04 25.36 43.33
CA LYS A 55 -34.35 24.52 44.32
C LYS A 55 -33.88 23.21 43.72
N ASP A 56 -34.76 22.51 43.00
CA ASP A 56 -34.45 21.21 42.37
C ASP A 56 -33.32 21.36 41.31
N LEU A 57 -33.38 22.43 40.50
CA LEU A 57 -32.33 22.73 39.55
C LEU A 57 -30.99 23.04 40.26
N ASN A 58 -30.97 23.83 41.33
CA ASN A 58 -29.74 24.12 42.05
C ASN A 58 -29.11 22.88 42.67
N LEU A 59 -29.89 21.99 43.26
CA LEU A 59 -29.38 20.69 43.74
C LEU A 59 -28.71 19.88 42.62
N TYR A 60 -29.32 19.86 41.45
CA TYR A 60 -28.75 19.20 40.30
C TYR A 60 -27.44 19.85 39.81
N LEU A 61 -27.37 21.20 39.78
CA LEU A 61 -26.16 21.92 39.42
C LEU A 61 -25.01 21.69 40.42
N ASP A 62 -25.35 21.62 41.74
CA ASP A 62 -24.36 21.34 42.78
C ASP A 62 -23.83 19.88 42.67
N ALA A 63 -24.67 18.92 42.33
CA ALA A 63 -24.23 17.55 42.04
C ALA A 63 -23.27 17.48 40.85
N ILE A 64 -23.55 18.23 39.78
CA ILE A 64 -22.62 18.36 38.63
C ILE A 64 -21.28 18.95 39.08
N SER A 65 -21.29 20.05 39.84
CA SER A 65 -20.06 20.69 40.33
C SER A 65 -19.22 19.74 41.16
N ALA A 66 -19.84 18.98 42.08
CA ALA A 66 -19.16 18.01 42.92
C ALA A 66 -18.52 16.85 42.05
N ASN A 67 -19.24 16.39 41.02
CA ASN A 67 -18.73 15.35 40.14
C ASN A 67 -17.54 15.88 39.29
N ILE A 68 -17.61 17.10 38.77
CA ILE A 68 -16.51 17.73 38.03
C ILE A 68 -15.25 17.87 38.91
N LEU A 69 -15.39 18.35 40.14
CA LEU A 69 -14.27 18.44 41.08
C LEU A 69 -13.66 17.07 41.42
N ARG A 70 -14.49 16.04 41.56
CA ARG A 70 -14.00 14.68 41.75
C ARG A 70 -13.18 14.21 40.54
N ILE A 71 -13.69 14.40 39.33
CA ILE A 71 -12.99 14.03 38.08
C ILE A 71 -11.66 14.75 37.99
N GLN A 72 -11.62 16.05 38.28
CA GLN A 72 -10.36 16.82 38.27
C GLN A 72 -9.34 16.23 39.25
N ARG A 73 -9.74 15.97 40.50
CA ARG A 73 -8.87 15.39 41.52
C ARG A 73 -8.36 14.00 41.12
N ASP A 74 -9.24 13.13 40.58
CA ASP A 74 -8.86 11.80 40.14
C ASP A 74 -7.82 11.90 38.99
N MET A 75 -7.98 12.83 38.03
CA MET A 75 -7.01 13.07 36.97
C MET A 75 -5.66 13.58 37.48
N GLU A 76 -5.66 14.47 38.49
CA GLU A 76 -4.44 14.96 39.13
C GLU A 76 -3.68 13.86 39.86
N LEU A 77 -4.40 12.98 40.59
CA LEU A 77 -3.81 11.81 41.26
C LEU A 77 -3.20 10.82 40.26
N ASP A 78 -3.87 10.61 39.13
CA ASP A 78 -3.41 9.71 38.05
C ASP A 78 -2.29 10.39 37.19
N ARG A 79 -1.87 11.60 37.51
CA ARG A 79 -0.87 12.40 36.74
C ARG A 79 -1.24 12.59 35.27
N LEU A 80 -2.54 12.67 34.98
CA LEU A 80 -3.03 12.90 33.62
C LEU A 80 -3.05 14.41 33.32
N GLU A 81 -3.03 14.75 32.01
CA GLU A 81 -3.17 16.14 31.57
C GLU A 81 -4.55 16.69 31.96
N VAL A 82 -4.56 17.74 32.80
CA VAL A 82 -5.78 18.40 33.28
C VAL A 82 -6.04 19.67 32.48
N SER A 83 -7.04 19.62 31.61
CA SER A 83 -7.56 20.78 30.86
C SER A 83 -9.09 20.84 31.00
N ALA A 84 -9.67 22.02 30.70
CA ALA A 84 -11.13 22.19 30.71
C ALA A 84 -11.82 21.16 29.79
N GLN A 85 -11.22 20.84 28.64
CA GLN A 85 -11.77 19.90 27.67
C GLN A 85 -11.64 18.46 28.15
N THR A 86 -10.50 18.04 28.73
CA THR A 86 -10.31 16.66 29.22
C THR A 86 -11.23 16.32 30.39
N ILE A 87 -11.44 17.27 31.32
CA ILE A 87 -12.41 17.11 32.41
C ILE A 87 -13.82 16.97 31.83
N LEU A 88 -14.19 17.83 30.87
CA LEU A 88 -15.52 17.81 30.27
C LEU A 88 -15.79 16.51 29.51
N ASP A 89 -14.82 16.03 28.74
CA ASP A 89 -14.94 14.77 27.99
C ASP A 89 -15.11 13.58 28.94
N ARG A 90 -14.41 13.56 30.07
CA ARG A 90 -14.56 12.54 31.11
C ARG A 90 -15.92 12.59 31.80
N TYR A 91 -16.40 13.79 32.09
CA TYR A 91 -17.75 14.00 32.64
C TYR A 91 -18.86 13.54 31.69
N LEU A 92 -18.69 13.79 30.39
CA LEU A 92 -19.66 13.36 29.37
C LEU A 92 -19.57 11.89 29.00
N GLY A 93 -18.70 11.10 29.67
CA GLY A 93 -18.45 9.70 29.36
C GLY A 93 -17.70 9.49 28.04
N LYS A 94 -17.12 10.54 27.49
CA LYS A 94 -16.18 10.47 26.39
C LYS A 94 -14.82 10.09 26.94
N THR A 95 -14.71 8.91 27.50
CA THR A 95 -13.43 8.43 28.04
C THR A 95 -12.40 8.31 26.94
N ASN A 96 -11.14 8.62 27.26
CA ASN A 96 -9.97 8.38 26.39
C ASN A 96 -9.87 6.90 25.96
N SER A 97 -10.65 5.98 26.57
CA SER A 97 -10.73 4.57 26.18
C SER A 97 -11.27 4.33 24.76
N ASP A 98 -12.03 5.28 24.20
CA ASP A 98 -12.58 5.17 22.84
C ASP A 98 -11.78 5.97 21.81
N ARG A 99 -10.72 6.67 22.23
CA ARG A 99 -9.83 7.41 21.30
C ARG A 99 -8.67 6.52 20.91
N HIS A 100 -8.60 6.22 19.63
CA HIS A 100 -7.50 5.45 19.05
C HIS A 100 -6.45 6.36 18.45
N THR A 101 -5.18 5.99 18.57
CA THR A 101 -4.06 6.68 17.94
C THR A 101 -3.71 6.04 16.60
N LEU A 102 -3.06 6.82 15.73
CA LEU A 102 -2.67 6.38 14.40
C LEU A 102 -1.70 5.19 14.47
N MET A 103 -0.66 5.28 15.30
CA MET A 103 0.37 4.25 15.37
C MET A 103 -0.14 2.97 16.03
N GLU A 104 -1.06 3.07 17.00
CA GLU A 104 -1.76 1.92 17.59
C GLU A 104 -2.50 1.13 16.51
N VAL A 105 -3.35 1.79 15.73
CA VAL A 105 -4.15 1.14 14.68
C VAL A 105 -3.27 0.57 13.59
N PHE A 106 -2.21 1.29 13.22
CA PHE A 106 -1.26 0.84 12.20
C PHE A 106 -0.49 -0.40 12.66
N ARG A 107 0.02 -0.42 13.90
CA ARG A 107 0.69 -1.61 14.48
C ARG A 107 -0.25 -2.80 14.53
N ALA A 108 -1.45 -2.62 15.08
CA ALA A 108 -2.46 -3.68 15.16
C ALA A 108 -2.82 -4.28 13.78
N HIS A 109 -2.87 -3.45 12.72
CA HIS A 109 -3.03 -3.92 11.34
C HIS A 109 -1.82 -4.74 10.90
N ASN A 110 -0.61 -4.24 11.10
CA ASN A 110 0.62 -4.89 10.66
C ASN A 110 0.85 -6.22 11.37
N ASP A 111 0.56 -6.30 12.67
CA ASP A 111 0.68 -7.52 13.47
C ASP A 111 -0.25 -8.61 12.94
N LYS A 112 -1.48 -8.26 12.57
CA LYS A 112 -2.41 -9.18 11.90
C LYS A 112 -1.87 -9.66 10.55
N CYS A 113 -1.32 -8.75 9.74
CA CYS A 113 -0.73 -9.11 8.46
C CYS A 113 0.51 -10.00 8.64
N LYS A 114 1.31 -9.77 9.68
CA LYS A 114 2.49 -10.57 10.05
C LYS A 114 2.09 -11.98 10.49
N ALA A 115 1.07 -12.11 11.32
CA ALA A 115 0.52 -13.42 11.73
C ALA A 115 0.02 -14.26 10.55
N LEU A 116 -0.45 -13.61 9.48
CA LEU A 116 -0.93 -14.24 8.25
C LEU A 116 0.13 -14.30 7.14
N SER A 117 1.40 -14.03 7.46
CA SER A 117 2.51 -14.08 6.50
C SER A 117 2.73 -15.52 6.01
N GLY A 118 2.83 -15.69 4.69
CA GLY A 118 2.92 -17.02 4.05
C GLY A 118 1.56 -17.70 3.82
N ILE A 119 0.50 -17.27 4.49
CA ILE A 119 -0.87 -17.78 4.33
C ILE A 119 -1.67 -16.87 3.39
N SER A 120 -1.97 -15.66 3.84
CA SER A 120 -2.77 -14.67 3.08
C SER A 120 -1.94 -13.50 2.57
N PHE A 121 -0.80 -13.23 3.18
CA PHE A 121 0.11 -12.15 2.79
C PHE A 121 1.49 -12.69 2.42
N ALA A 122 2.02 -12.25 1.28
CA ALA A 122 3.42 -12.52 0.96
C ALA A 122 4.36 -11.78 1.95
N PRO A 123 5.49 -12.37 2.37
CA PRO A 123 6.44 -11.74 3.31
C PRO A 123 6.87 -10.33 2.87
N GLY A 124 7.12 -10.13 1.57
CA GLY A 124 7.45 -8.81 1.02
C GLY A 124 6.33 -7.76 1.14
N THR A 125 5.07 -8.17 1.32
CA THR A 125 3.96 -7.25 1.58
C THR A 125 3.99 -6.77 3.03
N VAL A 126 4.27 -7.67 3.97
CA VAL A 126 4.42 -7.34 5.39
C VAL A 126 5.57 -6.35 5.58
N ILE A 127 6.73 -6.60 4.97
CA ILE A 127 7.90 -5.69 5.03
C ILE A 127 7.52 -4.27 4.54
N ARG A 128 6.69 -4.17 3.49
CA ARG A 128 6.24 -2.85 2.99
C ARG A 128 5.31 -2.13 3.96
N TYR A 129 4.44 -2.85 4.66
CA TYR A 129 3.59 -2.27 5.70
C TYR A 129 4.41 -1.79 6.88
N GLU A 130 5.40 -2.58 7.34
CA GLU A 130 6.34 -2.17 8.38
C GLU A 130 7.14 -0.92 7.97
N THR A 131 7.62 -0.87 6.73
CA THR A 131 8.30 0.32 6.20
C THR A 131 7.37 1.54 6.20
N SER A 132 6.10 1.36 5.82
CA SER A 132 5.11 2.43 5.80
C SER A 132 4.82 2.94 7.23
N LEU A 133 4.66 2.03 8.21
CA LEU A 133 4.50 2.37 9.63
C LEU A 133 5.68 3.20 10.13
N ARG A 134 6.92 2.73 9.89
CA ARG A 134 8.14 3.42 10.30
C ARG A 134 8.24 4.84 9.70
N LEU A 135 7.98 4.98 8.40
CA LEU A 135 8.03 6.27 7.71
C LEU A 135 6.96 7.24 8.23
N THR A 136 5.77 6.75 8.56
CA THR A 136 4.71 7.57 9.16
C THR A 136 5.12 8.07 10.55
N GLY A 137 5.72 7.22 11.38
CA GLY A 137 6.24 7.62 12.69
C GLY A 137 7.40 8.61 12.59
N GLU A 138 8.35 8.41 11.66
CA GLU A 138 9.44 9.35 11.40
C GLU A 138 8.91 10.73 10.95
N PHE A 139 7.89 10.74 10.09
CA PHE A 139 7.25 11.96 9.65
C PHE A 139 6.62 12.74 10.82
N MET A 140 5.84 12.08 11.68
CA MET A 140 5.22 12.73 12.83
C MET A 140 6.25 13.34 13.78
N ARG A 141 7.33 12.61 14.08
CA ARG A 141 8.42 13.13 14.91
C ARG A 141 9.11 14.33 14.27
N ASN A 142 9.40 14.27 12.97
CA ASN A 142 10.13 15.33 12.29
C ASN A 142 9.29 16.59 12.09
N THR A 143 8.03 16.45 11.68
CA THR A 143 7.17 17.57 11.26
C THR A 143 6.33 18.08 12.42
N TYR A 144 5.71 17.20 13.18
CA TYR A 144 4.77 17.56 14.25
C TYR A 144 5.37 17.50 15.66
N LYS A 145 6.61 16.97 15.81
CA LYS A 145 7.28 16.76 17.11
C LYS A 145 6.46 15.87 18.06
N LYS A 146 5.68 14.93 17.50
CA LYS A 146 4.83 14.00 18.23
C LYS A 146 5.24 12.55 17.92
N GLU A 147 5.22 11.68 18.94
CA GLU A 147 5.45 10.24 18.76
C GLU A 147 4.24 9.52 18.15
N ASP A 148 3.03 10.02 18.46
CA ASP A 148 1.76 9.51 17.95
C ASP A 148 0.71 10.64 17.90
N MET A 149 -0.39 10.43 17.18
CA MET A 149 -1.50 11.38 17.07
C MET A 149 -2.82 10.64 17.15
N TYR A 150 -3.84 11.27 17.75
CA TYR A 150 -5.18 10.73 17.72
C TYR A 150 -5.77 10.79 16.31
N LEU A 151 -6.59 9.78 15.97
CA LEU A 151 -7.20 9.68 14.63
C LEU A 151 -8.08 10.88 14.28
N ASP A 152 -8.72 11.51 15.28
CA ASP A 152 -9.58 12.68 15.10
C ASP A 152 -8.79 13.98 14.88
N GLU A 153 -7.47 13.99 15.14
CA GLU A 153 -6.57 15.10 14.83
C GLU A 153 -6.10 15.10 13.35
N LEU A 154 -6.28 13.97 12.65
CA LEU A 154 -5.78 13.82 11.28
C LEU A 154 -6.66 14.59 10.29
N SER A 155 -6.04 15.53 9.58
CA SER A 155 -6.70 16.38 8.56
C SER A 155 -6.16 16.10 7.16
N ALA A 156 -6.76 16.72 6.14
CA ALA A 156 -6.22 16.69 4.78
C ALA A 156 -4.81 17.29 4.73
N GLN A 157 -4.54 18.35 5.52
CA GLN A 157 -3.22 18.95 5.63
C GLN A 157 -2.16 17.96 6.11
N PHE A 158 -2.50 17.08 7.06
CA PHE A 158 -1.56 16.02 7.50
C PHE A 158 -1.14 15.11 6.34
N VAL A 159 -2.06 14.78 5.43
CA VAL A 159 -1.75 13.94 4.26
C VAL A 159 -0.88 14.68 3.26
N GLU A 160 -1.14 15.97 3.02
CA GLU A 160 -0.33 16.83 2.14
C GLU A 160 1.09 17.02 2.71
N ASP A 161 1.23 17.27 4.00
CA ASP A 161 2.52 17.39 4.67
C ASP A 161 3.30 16.07 4.63
N TYR A 162 2.61 14.93 4.76
CA TYR A 162 3.24 13.61 4.63
C TYR A 162 3.73 13.34 3.21
N GLU A 163 2.93 13.71 2.20
CA GLU A 163 3.36 13.63 0.80
C GLU A 163 4.61 14.49 0.55
N PHE A 164 4.59 15.74 1.03
CA PHE A 164 5.71 16.65 0.93
C PHE A 164 6.96 16.09 1.61
N TYR A 165 6.85 15.58 2.82
CA TYR A 165 7.95 14.93 3.56
C TYR A 165 8.54 13.74 2.79
N LEU A 166 7.71 12.87 2.24
CA LEU A 166 8.17 11.72 1.46
C LEU A 166 8.95 12.15 0.22
N LYS A 167 8.52 13.21 -0.48
CA LYS A 167 9.19 13.72 -1.68
C LYS A 167 10.47 14.49 -1.37
N THR A 168 10.46 15.36 -0.37
CA THR A 168 11.55 16.31 -0.10
C THR A 168 12.60 15.75 0.86
N VAL A 169 12.20 15.16 1.97
CA VAL A 169 13.11 14.64 3.00
C VAL A 169 13.54 13.22 2.68
N ARG A 170 12.59 12.35 2.30
CA ARG A 170 12.87 10.95 1.96
C ARG A 170 13.27 10.75 0.50
N LYS A 171 13.16 11.78 -0.33
CA LYS A 171 13.51 11.79 -1.78
C LYS A 171 12.85 10.63 -2.54
N CYS A 172 11.62 10.29 -2.16
CA CYS A 172 10.85 9.26 -2.84
C CYS A 172 10.35 9.79 -4.19
N CYS A 173 10.47 8.97 -5.24
CA CYS A 173 9.81 9.27 -6.51
C CYS A 173 8.29 9.21 -6.38
N HIS A 174 7.57 9.82 -7.34
CA HIS A 174 6.10 9.96 -7.32
C HIS A 174 5.38 8.64 -7.03
N ASN A 175 5.67 7.58 -7.78
CA ASN A 175 5.02 6.27 -7.60
C ASN A 175 5.29 5.61 -6.25
N THR A 176 6.46 5.84 -5.66
CA THR A 176 6.81 5.33 -4.33
C THR A 176 6.04 6.08 -3.27
N THR A 177 5.97 7.41 -3.37
CA THR A 177 5.16 8.27 -2.50
C THR A 177 3.69 7.86 -2.54
N ALA A 178 3.10 7.73 -3.73
CA ALA A 178 1.72 7.30 -3.90
C ALA A 178 1.44 5.93 -3.23
N LYS A 179 2.37 4.96 -3.32
CA LYS A 179 2.22 3.65 -2.66
C LYS A 179 2.25 3.75 -1.14
N TYR A 180 3.09 4.61 -0.54
CA TYR A 180 3.08 4.83 0.91
C TYR A 180 1.79 5.51 1.36
N LEU A 181 1.31 6.50 0.62
CA LEU A 181 0.03 7.15 0.89
C LEU A 181 -1.16 6.18 0.74
N MET A 182 -1.14 5.27 -0.24
CA MET A 182 -2.15 4.22 -0.37
C MET A 182 -2.14 3.25 0.82
N ASN A 183 -0.97 2.89 1.35
CA ASN A 183 -0.87 2.08 2.56
C ASN A 183 -1.42 2.83 3.78
N PHE A 184 -1.10 4.11 3.92
CA PHE A 184 -1.65 4.96 4.96
C PHE A 184 -3.17 5.10 4.83
N LYS A 185 -3.70 5.36 3.62
CA LYS A 185 -5.15 5.40 3.36
C LYS A 185 -5.86 4.13 3.78
N LYS A 186 -5.21 2.96 3.64
CA LYS A 186 -5.78 1.69 4.10
C LYS A 186 -6.03 1.70 5.62
N ILE A 187 -5.13 2.25 6.41
CA ILE A 187 -5.28 2.37 7.87
C ILE A 187 -6.43 3.32 8.22
N ILE A 188 -6.50 4.47 7.55
CA ILE A 188 -7.60 5.43 7.70
C ILE A 188 -8.96 4.78 7.38
N ARG A 189 -9.03 3.97 6.31
CA ARG A 189 -10.27 3.25 5.95
C ARG A 189 -10.68 2.23 7.04
N ILE A 190 -9.73 1.59 7.69
CA ILE A 190 -10.01 0.69 8.83
C ILE A 190 -10.59 1.50 10.00
N ALA A 191 -10.01 2.66 10.31
CA ALA A 191 -10.48 3.54 11.36
C ALA A 191 -11.91 4.07 11.10
N LEU A 192 -12.17 4.48 9.85
CA LEU A 192 -13.51 4.92 9.41
C LEU A 192 -14.54 3.79 9.50
N ALA A 193 -14.21 2.60 9.01
CA ALA A 193 -15.10 1.43 9.03
C ALA A 193 -15.44 0.98 10.45
N LYS A 194 -14.56 1.23 11.43
CA LYS A 194 -14.79 0.92 12.85
C LYS A 194 -15.45 2.06 13.62
N GLY A 195 -15.73 3.19 12.97
CA GLY A 195 -16.32 4.36 13.60
C GLY A 195 -15.37 5.15 14.52
N TRP A 196 -14.07 4.84 14.51
CA TRP A 196 -13.05 5.53 15.31
C TRP A 196 -12.71 6.92 14.77
N MET A 197 -13.08 7.19 13.53
CA MET A 197 -12.88 8.43 12.81
C MET A 197 -14.15 8.81 12.03
N LYS A 198 -14.51 10.09 12.03
CA LYS A 198 -15.73 10.58 11.36
C LYS A 198 -15.47 11.20 9.98
N ARG A 199 -14.29 11.74 9.74
CA ARG A 199 -13.92 12.44 8.50
C ARG A 199 -12.77 11.73 7.82
N ASP A 200 -12.86 11.53 6.51
CA ASP A 200 -11.78 10.95 5.71
C ASP A 200 -10.81 12.06 5.29
N PRO A 201 -9.57 12.09 5.79
CA PRO A 201 -8.55 13.07 5.37
C PRO A 201 -8.15 12.90 3.91
N PHE A 202 -8.47 11.77 3.28
CA PHE A 202 -8.23 11.49 1.87
C PHE A 202 -9.43 11.75 0.95
N ALA A 203 -10.52 12.36 1.45
CA ALA A 203 -11.77 12.51 0.69
C ALA A 203 -11.57 13.17 -0.68
N GLN A 204 -10.69 14.18 -0.77
CA GLN A 204 -10.39 14.92 -1.99
C GLN A 204 -9.12 14.46 -2.70
N ILE A 205 -8.37 13.48 -2.14
CA ILE A 205 -7.07 13.06 -2.68
C ILE A 205 -7.26 11.86 -3.61
N ARG A 206 -6.91 12.04 -4.88
CA ARG A 206 -6.88 10.99 -5.90
C ARG A 206 -5.43 10.61 -6.19
N PHE A 207 -5.14 9.31 -6.11
CA PHE A 207 -3.83 8.80 -6.47
C PHE A 207 -3.75 8.60 -7.97
N HIS A 208 -2.71 9.17 -8.56
CA HIS A 208 -2.30 8.89 -9.93
C HIS A 208 -0.95 8.19 -9.90
N LEU A 209 -0.80 7.10 -10.66
CA LEU A 209 0.48 6.45 -10.85
C LEU A 209 0.98 6.78 -12.25
N GLU A 210 2.19 7.31 -12.32
CA GLU A 210 2.86 7.57 -13.59
C GLU A 210 3.24 6.25 -14.25
N PRO A 211 3.01 6.11 -15.57
CA PRO A 211 3.49 4.96 -16.31
C PRO A 211 5.03 4.93 -16.27
N VAL A 212 5.59 3.77 -15.99
CA VAL A 212 7.05 3.57 -15.99
C VAL A 212 7.40 2.74 -17.20
N GLU A 213 8.11 3.34 -18.14
CA GLU A 213 8.74 2.60 -19.21
C GLU A 213 9.87 1.74 -18.64
N ARG A 214 9.98 0.53 -19.16
CA ARG A 214 10.99 -0.42 -18.72
C ARG A 214 11.73 -0.95 -19.92
N ASP A 215 13.03 -1.06 -19.77
CA ASP A 215 13.88 -1.62 -20.79
C ASP A 215 13.51 -3.07 -21.12
N PHE A 216 13.69 -3.43 -22.38
CA PHE A 216 13.67 -4.79 -22.88
C PHE A 216 14.82 -4.94 -23.89
N LEU A 217 15.29 -6.14 -24.12
CA LEU A 217 16.28 -6.43 -25.15
C LEU A 217 15.62 -6.53 -26.52
N GLU A 218 16.18 -5.87 -27.49
CA GLU A 218 15.86 -6.09 -28.89
C GLU A 218 16.40 -7.43 -29.36
N LYS A 219 15.88 -7.94 -30.49
CA LYS A 219 16.27 -9.24 -31.03
C LYS A 219 17.78 -9.37 -31.24
N HIS A 220 18.43 -8.32 -31.75
CA HIS A 220 19.87 -8.32 -31.97
C HIS A 220 20.67 -8.30 -30.66
N GLU A 221 20.23 -7.51 -29.64
CA GLU A 221 20.87 -7.47 -28.31
C GLU A 221 20.78 -8.83 -27.60
N LEU A 222 19.59 -9.47 -27.67
CA LEU A 222 19.41 -10.81 -27.11
C LEU A 222 20.32 -11.83 -27.81
N LYS A 223 20.48 -11.74 -29.14
CA LYS A 223 21.39 -12.59 -29.89
C LYS A 223 22.85 -12.39 -29.46
N ILE A 224 23.31 -11.13 -29.37
CA ILE A 224 24.66 -10.81 -28.88
C ILE A 224 24.90 -11.43 -27.51
N LEU A 225 23.96 -11.30 -26.59
CA LEU A 225 24.09 -11.83 -25.25
C LEU A 225 24.17 -13.37 -25.24
N LEU A 226 23.32 -14.06 -26.01
CA LEU A 226 23.28 -15.52 -26.06
C LEU A 226 24.51 -16.13 -26.74
N ASP A 227 25.04 -15.46 -27.78
CA ASP A 227 26.18 -15.97 -28.59
C ASP A 227 27.53 -15.59 -27.95
N LYS A 228 27.55 -14.68 -26.96
CA LYS A 228 28.78 -14.23 -26.32
C LYS A 228 29.47 -15.39 -25.61
N LYS A 229 30.71 -15.67 -25.98
CA LYS A 229 31.58 -16.58 -25.23
C LYS A 229 32.03 -15.92 -23.95
N ILE A 230 31.76 -16.56 -22.82
CA ILE A 230 32.07 -16.09 -21.47
C ILE A 230 32.79 -17.19 -20.74
N GLU A 231 34.06 -16.95 -20.38
CA GLU A 231 34.91 -17.92 -19.70
C GLU A 231 34.60 -17.99 -18.19
N ILE A 232 34.12 -16.90 -17.62
CA ILE A 232 33.79 -16.80 -16.18
C ILE A 232 32.51 -17.60 -15.93
N VAL A 233 32.63 -18.74 -15.27
CA VAL A 233 31.54 -19.71 -15.04
C VAL A 233 30.28 -19.06 -14.44
N ARG A 234 30.44 -18.22 -13.42
CA ARG A 234 29.31 -17.53 -12.77
C ARG A 234 28.53 -16.61 -13.74
N LEU A 235 29.23 -15.94 -14.65
CA LEU A 235 28.62 -15.05 -15.63
C LEU A 235 28.00 -15.83 -16.80
N ALA A 236 28.65 -16.91 -17.25
CA ALA A 236 28.07 -17.82 -18.24
C ALA A 236 26.76 -18.43 -17.75
N GLN A 237 26.72 -18.86 -16.49
CA GLN A 237 25.52 -19.37 -15.84
C GLN A 237 24.40 -18.32 -15.76
N VAL A 238 24.72 -17.09 -15.37
CA VAL A 238 23.75 -15.99 -15.30
C VAL A 238 23.24 -15.60 -16.69
N ARG A 239 24.12 -15.58 -17.72
CA ARG A 239 23.73 -15.38 -19.12
C ARG A 239 22.70 -16.42 -19.56
N ASP A 240 22.97 -17.72 -19.30
CA ASP A 240 22.11 -18.81 -19.70
C ASP A 240 20.75 -18.74 -18.99
N ILE A 241 20.72 -18.49 -17.67
CA ILE A 241 19.47 -18.34 -16.90
C ILE A 241 18.66 -17.14 -17.38
N PHE A 242 19.31 -16.01 -17.61
CA PHE A 242 18.65 -14.80 -18.13
C PHE A 242 18.11 -15.01 -19.54
N GLY A 243 18.92 -15.64 -20.42
CA GLY A 243 18.49 -16.04 -21.76
C GLY A 243 17.30 -16.99 -21.74
N PHE A 244 17.33 -17.99 -20.87
CA PHE A 244 16.18 -18.87 -20.64
C PHE A 244 14.92 -18.10 -20.23
N CYS A 245 15.05 -17.11 -19.33
CA CYS A 245 13.94 -16.25 -18.95
C CYS A 245 13.45 -15.37 -20.11
N CYS A 246 14.36 -14.92 -21.00
CA CYS A 246 13.99 -14.20 -22.22
C CYS A 246 13.25 -15.06 -23.24
N LEU A 247 13.45 -16.37 -23.21
CA LEU A 247 12.80 -17.33 -24.12
C LEU A 247 11.52 -17.95 -23.55
N THR A 248 11.28 -17.81 -22.24
CA THR A 248 10.14 -18.44 -21.55
C THR A 248 9.22 -17.45 -20.83
N GLY A 249 9.71 -16.24 -20.53
CA GLY A 249 8.97 -15.25 -19.76
C GLY A 249 8.77 -15.60 -18.29
N LEU A 250 9.39 -16.64 -17.76
CA LEU A 250 9.31 -17.02 -16.36
C LEU A 250 9.85 -15.87 -15.46
N ALA A 251 9.18 -15.65 -14.33
CA ALA A 251 9.69 -14.74 -13.33
C ALA A 251 10.83 -15.39 -12.55
N PHE A 252 11.69 -14.55 -11.90
CA PHE A 252 12.85 -15.02 -11.16
C PHE A 252 12.52 -16.16 -10.16
N THR A 253 11.49 -15.99 -9.35
CA THR A 253 11.08 -17.01 -8.37
C THR A 253 10.57 -18.30 -9.02
N ASP A 254 9.95 -18.18 -10.19
CA ASP A 254 9.38 -19.30 -10.90
C ASP A 254 10.47 -20.13 -11.59
N VAL A 255 11.51 -19.47 -12.18
CA VAL A 255 12.65 -20.18 -12.76
C VAL A 255 13.56 -20.78 -11.68
N GLN A 256 13.72 -20.14 -10.54
CA GLN A 256 14.50 -20.66 -9.41
C GLN A 256 13.92 -21.97 -8.86
N GLN A 257 12.60 -22.14 -8.96
CA GLN A 257 11.87 -23.31 -8.49
C GLN A 257 11.37 -24.18 -9.64
N LEU A 258 11.99 -24.08 -10.81
CA LEU A 258 11.63 -24.92 -11.96
C LEU A 258 12.21 -26.32 -11.80
N LYS A 259 11.31 -27.31 -11.76
CA LYS A 259 11.65 -28.73 -11.54
C LYS A 259 11.35 -29.58 -12.78
N PRO A 260 11.90 -30.79 -12.90
CA PRO A 260 11.59 -31.72 -14.01
C PRO A 260 10.09 -31.99 -14.20
N GLU A 261 9.33 -32.11 -13.10
CA GLU A 261 7.88 -32.34 -13.12
C GLU A 261 7.07 -31.23 -13.81
N HIS A 262 7.65 -30.04 -13.95
CA HIS A 262 7.01 -28.93 -14.65
C HIS A 262 7.17 -28.99 -16.17
N ILE A 263 8.01 -29.91 -16.70
CA ILE A 263 8.19 -30.14 -18.12
C ILE A 263 7.27 -31.31 -18.55
N VAL A 264 6.26 -30.98 -19.32
CA VAL A 264 5.24 -31.94 -19.77
C VAL A 264 5.29 -32.04 -21.29
N THR A 265 5.24 -33.25 -21.82
CA THR A 265 5.12 -33.50 -23.28
C THR A 265 3.65 -33.71 -23.63
N ASP A 266 3.16 -32.98 -24.62
CA ASP A 266 1.80 -33.18 -25.12
C ASP A 266 1.69 -34.35 -26.10
N ILE A 267 0.47 -34.61 -26.56
CA ILE A 267 0.17 -35.70 -27.50
C ILE A 267 0.88 -35.59 -28.86
N ASN A 268 1.32 -34.36 -29.20
CA ASN A 268 2.04 -34.07 -30.44
C ASN A 268 3.57 -34.05 -30.26
N GLY A 269 4.06 -34.46 -29.08
CA GLY A 269 5.49 -34.47 -28.76
C GLY A 269 6.07 -33.12 -28.41
N THR A 270 5.26 -32.06 -28.34
CA THR A 270 5.73 -30.73 -27.95
C THR A 270 5.97 -30.65 -26.43
N LYS A 271 7.15 -30.22 -26.03
CA LYS A 271 7.47 -30.02 -24.62
C LYS A 271 6.96 -28.66 -24.15
N TRP A 272 6.30 -28.66 -22.99
CA TRP A 272 5.71 -27.44 -22.35
C TRP A 272 6.24 -27.26 -20.95
N ILE A 273 6.41 -26.01 -20.56
CA ILE A 273 6.50 -25.66 -19.15
C ILE A 273 5.07 -25.40 -18.64
N ARG A 274 4.63 -26.19 -17.67
CA ARG A 274 3.35 -26.00 -16.96
C ARG A 274 3.65 -25.80 -15.49
N LYS A 275 3.64 -24.53 -15.07
CA LYS A 275 3.99 -24.13 -13.70
C LYS A 275 3.07 -23.05 -13.20
N ALA A 276 2.48 -23.24 -12.00
CA ALA A 276 1.76 -22.20 -11.31
C ALA A 276 2.75 -21.11 -10.83
N ARG A 277 2.44 -19.85 -11.09
CA ARG A 277 3.23 -18.72 -10.59
C ARG A 277 3.19 -18.65 -9.07
N GLN A 278 4.33 -18.47 -8.43
CA GLN A 278 4.40 -18.33 -6.98
C GLN A 278 3.63 -17.10 -6.48
N LYS A 279 3.66 -16.00 -7.22
CA LYS A 279 3.03 -14.74 -6.80
C LYS A 279 1.51 -14.70 -6.92
N THR A 280 0.95 -15.33 -7.97
CA THR A 280 -0.48 -15.19 -8.34
C THR A 280 -1.23 -16.51 -8.41
N ARG A 281 -0.52 -17.63 -8.30
CA ARG A 281 -1.01 -19.02 -8.47
C ARG A 281 -1.64 -19.32 -9.84
N ASN A 282 -1.58 -18.37 -10.78
CA ASN A 282 -2.03 -18.61 -12.15
C ASN A 282 -1.06 -19.51 -12.89
N MET A 283 -1.58 -20.43 -13.72
CA MET A 283 -0.76 -21.32 -14.53
C MET A 283 -0.06 -20.56 -15.66
N CYS A 284 1.24 -20.80 -15.80
CA CYS A 284 2.01 -20.49 -16.99
C CYS A 284 2.04 -21.73 -17.87
N ASN A 285 1.60 -21.60 -19.12
CA ASN A 285 1.65 -22.64 -20.14
C ASN A 285 2.54 -22.13 -21.27
N ILE A 286 3.79 -22.59 -21.32
CA ILE A 286 4.81 -22.04 -22.19
C ILE A 286 5.36 -23.19 -23.08
N PRO A 287 5.20 -23.14 -24.41
CA PRO A 287 5.86 -24.11 -25.28
C PRO A 287 7.37 -23.92 -25.22
N LEU A 288 8.10 -24.98 -25.04
CA LEU A 288 9.55 -24.96 -24.85
C LEU A 288 10.27 -24.94 -26.19
N LEU A 289 10.79 -23.74 -26.54
CA LEU A 289 11.56 -23.57 -27.76
C LEU A 289 12.89 -24.32 -27.72
N ASP A 290 13.42 -24.70 -28.89
CA ASP A 290 14.69 -25.44 -29.01
C ASP A 290 15.88 -24.72 -28.35
N ALA A 291 15.94 -23.42 -28.49
CA ALA A 291 16.96 -22.61 -27.81
C ALA A 291 16.89 -22.72 -26.28
N ALA A 292 15.69 -22.76 -25.73
CA ALA A 292 15.48 -22.94 -24.29
C ALA A 292 15.83 -24.40 -23.86
N ARG A 293 15.48 -25.38 -24.67
CA ARG A 293 15.88 -26.80 -24.43
C ARG A 293 17.38 -26.98 -24.41
N LYS A 294 18.12 -26.36 -25.35
CA LYS A 294 19.58 -26.40 -25.37
C LYS A 294 20.20 -25.78 -24.10
N ILE A 295 19.58 -24.77 -23.51
CA ILE A 295 20.05 -24.22 -22.24
C ILE A 295 19.83 -25.23 -21.11
N LEU A 296 18.64 -25.84 -21.00
CA LEU A 296 18.37 -26.86 -19.97
C LEU A 296 19.34 -28.03 -20.05
N ALA A 297 19.62 -28.53 -21.24
CA ALA A 297 20.54 -29.65 -21.47
C ALA A 297 21.96 -29.39 -20.95
N ARG A 298 22.42 -28.14 -20.92
CA ARG A 298 23.74 -27.79 -20.36
C ARG A 298 23.84 -28.04 -18.85
N TYR A 299 22.71 -28.09 -18.16
CA TYR A 299 22.65 -28.20 -16.70
C TYR A 299 22.06 -29.53 -16.21
N GLU A 300 21.84 -30.50 -17.10
CA GLU A 300 21.29 -31.80 -16.78
C GLU A 300 22.14 -32.54 -15.73
N ASP A 301 23.47 -32.53 -15.91
CA ASP A 301 24.43 -33.13 -15.01
C ASP A 301 25.00 -32.19 -13.93
N ASN A 302 24.40 -31.00 -13.76
CA ASN A 302 24.90 -30.03 -12.79
C ASN A 302 24.64 -30.53 -11.36
N PRO A 303 25.69 -30.71 -10.52
CA PRO A 303 25.53 -31.24 -9.14
C PRO A 303 24.55 -30.49 -8.28
N TYR A 304 24.53 -29.13 -8.38
CA TYR A 304 23.57 -28.31 -7.64
C TYR A 304 22.13 -28.64 -8.05
N CYS A 305 21.89 -28.76 -9.35
CA CYS A 305 20.55 -29.08 -9.90
C CYS A 305 20.07 -30.47 -9.42
N GLN A 306 20.94 -31.46 -9.42
CA GLN A 306 20.62 -32.83 -8.99
C GLN A 306 20.28 -32.83 -7.47
N VAL A 307 21.12 -32.22 -6.63
CA VAL A 307 20.90 -32.16 -5.17
C VAL A 307 19.59 -31.43 -4.79
N HIS A 308 19.27 -30.35 -5.49
CA HIS A 308 18.10 -29.54 -5.16
C HIS A 308 16.84 -29.90 -5.98
N GLY A 309 16.94 -30.85 -6.93
CA GLY A 309 15.83 -31.25 -7.78
C GLY A 309 15.29 -30.13 -8.67
N VAL A 310 16.16 -29.22 -9.14
CA VAL A 310 15.79 -28.08 -9.99
C VAL A 310 16.48 -28.16 -11.35
N LEU A 311 15.91 -27.51 -12.38
CA LEU A 311 16.45 -27.60 -13.74
C LEU A 311 17.59 -26.60 -14.01
N LEU A 312 17.72 -25.54 -13.21
CA LEU A 312 18.72 -24.50 -13.41
C LEU A 312 19.32 -24.05 -12.07
N PRO A 313 20.65 -23.80 -11.99
CA PRO A 313 21.34 -23.43 -10.77
C PRO A 313 21.22 -21.90 -10.53
N VAL A 314 20.02 -21.43 -10.18
CA VAL A 314 19.71 -20.00 -10.04
C VAL A 314 20.21 -19.47 -8.70
N CYS A 315 21.16 -18.52 -8.73
CA CYS A 315 21.64 -17.82 -7.54
C CYS A 315 20.58 -16.83 -6.99
N SER A 316 20.88 -16.15 -5.88
CA SER A 316 19.95 -15.16 -5.30
C SER A 316 19.64 -14.01 -6.29
N ASN A 317 18.45 -13.42 -6.19
CA ASN A 317 18.03 -12.32 -7.07
C ASN A 317 18.97 -11.13 -7.03
N GLN A 318 19.56 -10.85 -5.87
CA GLN A 318 20.53 -9.78 -5.71
C GLN A 318 21.82 -10.06 -6.49
N LYS A 319 22.36 -11.29 -6.41
CA LYS A 319 23.52 -11.72 -7.19
C LYS A 319 23.22 -11.74 -8.69
N MET A 320 22.05 -12.28 -9.09
CA MET A 320 21.61 -12.26 -10.50
C MET A 320 21.64 -10.84 -11.06
N ASN A 321 21.02 -9.88 -10.38
CA ASN A 321 20.95 -8.50 -10.87
C ASN A 321 22.34 -7.80 -10.87
N ALA A 322 23.23 -8.13 -9.94
CA ALA A 322 24.60 -7.61 -9.94
C ALA A 322 25.40 -8.15 -11.15
N TYR A 323 25.35 -9.47 -11.40
CA TYR A 323 26.04 -10.08 -12.51
C TYR A 323 25.45 -9.74 -13.88
N LEU A 324 24.16 -9.44 -13.96
CA LEU A 324 23.52 -8.95 -15.18
C LEU A 324 24.07 -7.60 -15.61
N LYS A 325 24.50 -6.73 -14.68
CA LYS A 325 25.17 -5.48 -15.02
C LYS A 325 26.55 -5.73 -15.64
N GLU A 326 27.36 -6.62 -15.03
CA GLU A 326 28.65 -7.02 -15.62
C GLU A 326 28.45 -7.61 -17.02
N LEU A 327 27.43 -8.43 -17.22
CA LEU A 327 27.11 -9.00 -18.52
C LEU A 327 26.71 -7.98 -19.55
N ALA A 328 25.91 -6.97 -19.15
CA ALA A 328 25.52 -5.87 -20.02
C ALA A 328 26.76 -5.13 -20.51
N ASP A 329 27.69 -4.80 -19.61
CA ASP A 329 28.96 -4.12 -19.94
C ASP A 329 29.81 -4.97 -20.91
N ILE A 330 29.99 -6.29 -20.65
CA ILE A 330 30.75 -7.20 -21.50
C ILE A 330 30.11 -7.34 -22.89
N CYS A 331 28.79 -7.27 -22.98
CA CYS A 331 28.06 -7.37 -24.24
C CYS A 331 27.86 -6.04 -24.95
N GLY A 332 28.31 -4.90 -24.37
CA GLY A 332 28.10 -3.56 -24.92
C GLY A 332 26.62 -3.12 -24.89
N ILE A 333 25.81 -3.68 -23.99
CA ILE A 333 24.40 -3.36 -23.85
C ILE A 333 24.24 -2.23 -22.86
N ARG A 334 23.79 -1.04 -23.31
CA ARG A 334 23.64 0.15 -22.46
C ARG A 334 22.39 0.11 -21.55
N LYS A 335 21.50 -0.85 -21.76
CA LYS A 335 20.25 -1.01 -20.99
C LYS A 335 20.55 -1.59 -19.61
N ASN A 336 19.77 -1.15 -18.58
CA ASN A 336 19.92 -1.69 -17.23
C ASN A 336 19.23 -3.06 -17.13
N LEU A 337 20.01 -4.13 -17.24
CA LEU A 337 19.51 -5.50 -17.18
C LEU A 337 19.16 -5.90 -15.75
N SER A 338 18.02 -6.50 -15.61
CA SER A 338 17.52 -7.11 -14.38
C SER A 338 16.76 -8.41 -14.71
N THR A 339 16.55 -9.25 -13.72
CA THR A 339 15.73 -10.46 -13.91
C THR A 339 14.33 -10.16 -14.48
N HIS A 340 13.82 -8.95 -14.21
CA HIS A 340 12.52 -8.52 -14.72
C HIS A 340 12.60 -8.09 -16.19
N THR A 341 13.73 -7.56 -16.64
CA THR A 341 13.98 -7.19 -18.03
C THR A 341 13.83 -8.41 -18.97
N ALA A 342 14.26 -9.59 -18.54
CA ALA A 342 14.06 -10.83 -19.32
C ALA A 342 12.58 -11.09 -19.64
N ARG A 343 11.73 -10.92 -18.67
CA ARG A 343 10.28 -11.12 -18.84
C ARG A 343 9.65 -10.05 -19.74
N HIS A 344 10.13 -8.80 -19.66
CA HIS A 344 9.73 -7.74 -20.60
C HIS A 344 10.17 -8.08 -22.02
N THR A 345 11.42 -8.53 -22.19
CA THR A 345 11.98 -8.98 -23.46
C THR A 345 11.14 -10.10 -24.09
N PHE A 346 10.81 -11.15 -23.32
CA PHE A 346 9.94 -12.22 -23.79
C PHE A 346 8.60 -11.67 -24.28
N ALA A 347 7.91 -10.89 -23.42
CA ALA A 347 6.59 -10.38 -23.75
C ALA A 347 6.59 -9.53 -25.03
N THR A 348 7.55 -8.59 -25.11
CA THR A 348 7.65 -7.68 -26.25
C THR A 348 8.04 -8.39 -27.53
N LEU A 349 9.07 -9.25 -27.51
CA LEU A 349 9.51 -9.99 -28.71
C LEU A 349 8.48 -11.00 -29.19
N THR A 350 7.76 -11.66 -28.28
CA THR A 350 6.71 -12.63 -28.63
C THR A 350 5.52 -11.92 -29.29
N LEU A 351 5.09 -10.76 -28.77
CA LEU A 351 4.05 -9.93 -29.40
C LEU A 351 4.53 -9.42 -30.78
N ALA A 352 5.78 -8.92 -30.86
CA ALA A 352 6.39 -8.46 -32.10
C ALA A 352 6.42 -9.55 -33.17
N SER A 353 6.59 -10.82 -32.74
CA SER A 353 6.61 -11.99 -33.63
C SER A 353 5.22 -12.49 -34.04
N GLY A 354 4.13 -11.84 -33.61
CA GLY A 354 2.77 -12.14 -34.04
C GLY A 354 1.93 -12.96 -33.10
N ALA A 355 2.41 -13.28 -31.91
CA ALA A 355 1.57 -13.94 -30.92
C ALA A 355 0.48 -12.99 -30.41
N THR A 356 -0.72 -13.53 -30.15
CA THR A 356 -1.83 -12.73 -29.61
C THR A 356 -1.59 -12.34 -28.16
N ILE A 357 -2.18 -11.22 -27.73
CA ILE A 357 -2.08 -10.73 -26.34
C ILE A 357 -2.58 -11.78 -25.35
N GLU A 358 -3.63 -12.52 -25.71
CA GLU A 358 -4.25 -13.56 -24.89
C GLU A 358 -3.28 -14.73 -24.66
N ASN A 359 -2.59 -15.15 -25.72
CA ASN A 359 -1.62 -16.24 -25.62
C ASN A 359 -0.39 -15.80 -24.79
N VAL A 360 0.11 -14.58 -25.02
CA VAL A 360 1.22 -14.04 -24.21
C VAL A 360 0.78 -13.88 -22.73
N ALA A 361 -0.45 -13.45 -22.47
CA ALA A 361 -0.98 -13.37 -21.10
C ALA A 361 -1.04 -14.75 -20.42
N LYS A 362 -1.46 -15.81 -21.12
CA LYS A 362 -1.47 -17.19 -20.63
C LYS A 362 -0.06 -17.71 -20.37
N MET A 363 0.88 -17.49 -21.29
CA MET A 363 2.29 -17.87 -21.11
C MET A 363 2.89 -17.18 -19.88
N LEU A 364 2.59 -15.89 -19.70
CA LEU A 364 3.05 -15.11 -18.56
C LEU A 364 2.29 -15.40 -17.25
N GLY A 365 1.18 -16.14 -17.26
CA GLY A 365 0.33 -16.36 -16.10
C GLY A 365 -0.28 -15.05 -15.55
N HIS A 366 -0.72 -14.14 -16.43
CA HIS A 366 -1.42 -12.93 -16.04
C HIS A 366 -2.91 -13.24 -15.77
N ALA A 367 -3.50 -12.62 -14.74
CA ALA A 367 -4.90 -12.81 -14.42
C ALA A 367 -5.84 -12.18 -15.47
N ASN A 368 -5.37 -11.15 -16.18
CA ASN A 368 -6.09 -10.50 -17.27
C ASN A 368 -5.11 -9.92 -18.30
N THR A 369 -5.62 -9.62 -19.49
CA THR A 369 -4.83 -9.08 -20.60
C THR A 369 -4.36 -7.65 -20.41
N ASN A 370 -4.97 -6.88 -19.48
CA ASN A 370 -4.57 -5.51 -19.21
C ASN A 370 -3.11 -5.40 -18.76
N MET A 371 -2.62 -6.42 -18.02
CA MET A 371 -1.21 -6.48 -17.62
C MET A 371 -0.28 -6.71 -18.82
N THR A 372 -0.77 -7.36 -19.88
CA THR A 372 -0.02 -7.66 -21.10
C THR A 372 -0.09 -6.52 -22.12
N ARG A 373 -1.18 -5.74 -22.12
CA ARG A 373 -1.35 -4.58 -23.01
C ARG A 373 -0.25 -3.54 -22.86
N HIS A 374 0.37 -3.47 -21.69
CA HIS A 374 1.50 -2.57 -21.46
C HIS A 374 2.68 -2.85 -22.43
N TYR A 375 2.89 -4.10 -22.81
CA TYR A 375 3.93 -4.50 -23.77
C TYR A 375 3.54 -4.23 -25.22
N ALA A 376 2.26 -4.28 -25.54
CA ALA A 376 1.75 -4.06 -26.89
C ALA A 376 1.86 -2.57 -27.34
N ARG A 377 1.87 -1.64 -26.40
CA ARG A 377 1.98 -0.18 -26.71
C ARG A 377 3.35 0.23 -27.25
N ILE A 378 4.35 -0.63 -27.19
CA ILE A 378 5.75 -0.32 -27.54
C ILE A 378 6.06 -0.64 -29.00
N LEU A 379 5.14 -1.23 -29.77
CA LEU A 379 5.47 -1.83 -31.06
C LEU A 379 4.74 -1.17 -32.24
N ASP A 380 5.35 -0.08 -32.79
CA ASP A 380 4.95 0.46 -34.10
C ASP A 380 5.11 -0.59 -35.22
N SER A 381 6.07 -1.52 -35.07
CA SER A 381 6.26 -2.63 -36.01
C SER A 381 5.07 -3.58 -36.12
N SER A 382 4.23 -3.71 -35.10
CA SER A 382 2.99 -4.48 -35.18
C SER A 382 1.96 -3.81 -36.07
N ILE A 383 1.85 -2.48 -36.02
CA ILE A 383 0.95 -1.70 -36.85
C ILE A 383 1.35 -1.82 -38.32
N VAL A 384 2.65 -1.71 -38.61
CA VAL A 384 3.18 -1.88 -39.98
C VAL A 384 2.86 -3.26 -40.53
N ARG A 385 3.09 -4.33 -39.75
CA ARG A 385 2.80 -5.71 -40.17
C ARG A 385 1.30 -5.92 -40.40
N ASP A 386 0.45 -5.45 -39.49
CA ASP A 386 -1.00 -5.62 -39.61
C ASP A 386 -1.52 -4.86 -40.85
N MET A 387 -0.98 -3.66 -41.15
CA MET A 387 -1.31 -2.91 -42.37
C MET A 387 -0.78 -3.59 -43.63
N GLN A 388 0.40 -4.24 -43.60
CA GLN A 388 0.87 -5.07 -44.73
C GLN A 388 -0.03 -6.24 -44.98
N THR A 389 -0.56 -6.89 -43.93
CA THR A 389 -1.52 -8.00 -44.05
C THR A 389 -2.83 -7.49 -44.66
N VAL A 390 -3.31 -6.32 -44.23
CA VAL A 390 -4.50 -5.66 -44.80
C VAL A 390 -4.27 -5.35 -46.29
N ALA A 391 -3.12 -4.77 -46.63
CA ALA A 391 -2.80 -4.47 -48.03
C ALA A 391 -2.81 -5.71 -48.94
N LYS A 392 -2.23 -6.83 -48.48
CA LYS A 392 -2.29 -8.12 -49.18
C LYS A 392 -3.71 -8.66 -49.34
N ASN A 393 -4.51 -8.59 -48.26
CA ASN A 393 -5.87 -9.10 -48.29
C ASN A 393 -6.82 -8.23 -49.14
N MET A 394 -6.48 -6.96 -49.30
CA MET A 394 -7.21 -6.01 -50.16
C MET A 394 -6.70 -6.04 -51.60
N ALA A 395 -5.73 -6.87 -51.96
CA ALA A 395 -5.08 -6.98 -53.27
C ALA A 395 -4.58 -5.59 -53.79
N LEU A 396 -4.06 -4.74 -52.88
CA LEU A 396 -3.55 -3.42 -53.23
C LEU A 396 -2.02 -3.43 -53.50
N GLU A 397 -1.38 -4.58 -53.41
CA GLU A 397 0.02 -4.77 -53.80
C GLU A 397 0.06 -5.33 -55.22
N SER A 398 0.43 -4.49 -56.19
CA SER A 398 0.78 -4.87 -57.53
C SER A 398 2.24 -5.29 -57.64
#